data_e8d1c46637054ca349319c089c9a7534
#
_entry.id   e8d1c46637054ca349319c089c9a7534
#
_cell.length_a   1.000
_cell.length_b   1.000
_cell.length_c   1.000
_cell.angle_alpha   90.00
_cell.angle_beta   90.00
_cell.angle_gamma   90.00
#
_symmetry.space_group_name_H-M   'P 1'
#
loop_
_entity.id
_entity.type
_entity.pdbx_description
1 polymer ?
#
loop_
_entity_poly.entity_id
_entity_poly.type
_entity_poly.pdbx_seq_one_letter_code
_entity_poly.pdbx_strand_id
1 'polypeptide(L)'
;MKKYNLLLPIAGKAQRFIDAGYTMPKALILAKDKHVIDWALDSVNLSDCNLIFMVRVDHVYNFSIDKILKQKFGEDITIIKIAKVTRGALETCTLARDYIDNDLPLIIYTPDVHFGPQFDPKSISDDADGFLLTFTANSADHSYSDYGEDGIVKNVVEKEVISKEANVGLYHFGSGKLFLKYADEVIKGNMLVKNEFYIAPMYNLMIRDGLKITAANTEKMHVLGTPHQFEFFVDKVINRFGSSAIALASDHSGYEIKNIAKKVLQEKGIPIIDVGTYTDKACDYADYVTQVTSLINRRDVSHGISFCRSGQGANIAANKVKGIISGLAFDEYTAEYAIKHNCCNHFAVPSKYVDQAKFSRMVEVWLDTTFDGGRHFTRLHKLL
;
A
#
# COMPACT_ATOMS: atom_id res chain seq x y z
N MET A 1 -12.42 -13.58 -25.28
CA MET A 1 -13.30 -12.39 -25.18
C MET A 1 -13.15 -11.84 -23.77
N LYS A 2 -12.95 -10.53 -23.61
CA LYS A 2 -12.83 -9.92 -22.27
C LYS A 2 -14.13 -10.10 -21.50
N LYS A 3 -14.04 -10.38 -20.20
CA LYS A 3 -15.20 -10.74 -19.35
C LYS A 3 -15.66 -9.63 -18.41
N TYR A 4 -14.78 -8.64 -18.13
CA TYR A 4 -15.03 -7.57 -17.19
C TYR A 4 -14.72 -6.21 -17.82
N ASN A 5 -15.49 -5.19 -17.48
CA ASN A 5 -15.07 -3.80 -17.67
C ASN A 5 -14.36 -3.33 -16.39
N LEU A 6 -13.11 -2.88 -16.50
CA LEU A 6 -12.37 -2.24 -15.42
C LEU A 6 -12.26 -0.75 -15.67
N LEU A 7 -13.05 0.03 -14.94
CA LEU A 7 -13.10 1.48 -15.04
C LEU A 7 -12.18 2.13 -14.01
N LEU A 8 -11.28 2.97 -14.49
CA LEU A 8 -10.21 3.60 -13.71
C LEU A 8 -10.36 5.13 -13.73
N PRO A 9 -11.06 5.74 -12.76
CA PRO A 9 -11.31 7.18 -12.70
C PRO A 9 -10.08 7.92 -12.16
N ILE A 10 -9.08 8.20 -13.01
CA ILE A 10 -7.84 8.91 -12.66
C ILE A 10 -7.88 10.40 -13.06
N ALA A 11 -9.09 10.97 -13.15
CA ALA A 11 -9.32 12.38 -13.51
C ALA A 11 -9.30 13.35 -12.33
N GLY A 12 -8.87 12.94 -11.15
CA GLY A 12 -8.76 13.79 -9.96
C GLY A 12 -7.67 14.86 -10.10
N LYS A 13 -7.87 16.03 -9.46
CA LYS A 13 -6.89 17.13 -9.45
C LYS A 13 -5.61 16.79 -8.69
N ALA A 14 -5.66 15.85 -7.75
CA ALA A 14 -4.54 15.51 -6.86
C ALA A 14 -3.94 16.74 -6.14
N GLN A 15 -4.79 17.68 -5.68
CA GLN A 15 -4.37 18.97 -5.13
C GLN A 15 -3.29 18.86 -4.06
N ARG A 16 -3.40 17.88 -3.15
CA ARG A 16 -2.40 17.64 -2.09
C ARG A 16 -0.99 17.37 -2.63
N PHE A 17 -0.89 16.69 -3.79
CA PHE A 17 0.41 16.45 -4.44
C PHE A 17 0.95 17.73 -5.10
N ILE A 18 0.10 18.52 -5.71
CA ILE A 18 0.48 19.83 -6.29
C ILE A 18 1.00 20.75 -5.17
N ASP A 19 0.28 20.84 -4.05
CA ASP A 19 0.66 21.67 -2.89
C ASP A 19 1.98 21.23 -2.27
N ALA A 20 2.32 19.93 -2.39
CA ALA A 20 3.60 19.36 -1.96
C ALA A 20 4.72 19.48 -3.03
N GLY A 21 4.47 20.18 -4.15
CA GLY A 21 5.47 20.46 -5.17
C GLY A 21 5.59 19.41 -6.28
N TYR A 22 4.71 18.41 -6.33
CA TYR A 22 4.68 17.46 -7.45
C TYR A 22 4.09 18.12 -8.70
N THR A 23 4.79 18.01 -9.81
CA THR A 23 4.37 18.63 -11.10
C THR A 23 3.67 17.67 -12.04
N MET A 24 3.79 16.35 -11.80
CA MET A 24 3.17 15.30 -12.62
C MET A 24 1.79 14.91 -12.10
N PRO A 25 0.87 14.46 -12.99
CA PRO A 25 -0.36 13.81 -12.53
C PRO A 25 -0.04 12.66 -11.58
N LYS A 26 -0.81 12.51 -10.49
CA LYS A 26 -0.57 11.49 -9.46
C LYS A 26 -0.32 10.10 -10.04
N ALA A 27 -1.11 9.68 -11.05
CA ALA A 27 -0.97 8.38 -11.69
C ALA A 27 0.41 8.16 -12.35
N LEU A 28 1.11 9.24 -12.74
CA LEU A 28 2.41 9.22 -13.41
C LEU A 28 3.58 9.57 -12.48
N ILE A 29 3.36 9.75 -11.18
CA ILE A 29 4.46 9.95 -10.22
C ILE A 29 5.23 8.64 -10.10
N LEU A 30 6.57 8.72 -10.19
CA LEU A 30 7.45 7.55 -10.06
C LEU A 30 7.67 7.19 -8.60
N ALA A 31 7.44 5.91 -8.30
CA ALA A 31 7.84 5.26 -7.07
C ALA A 31 8.91 4.22 -7.42
N LYS A 32 10.17 4.59 -7.32
CA LYS A 32 11.34 3.87 -7.82
C LYS A 32 11.29 3.73 -9.35
N ASP A 33 11.03 2.55 -9.88
CA ASP A 33 11.04 2.20 -11.30
C ASP A 33 9.64 2.10 -11.93
N LYS A 34 8.58 2.21 -11.11
CA LYS A 34 7.18 2.13 -11.54
C LYS A 34 6.41 3.41 -11.21
N HIS A 35 5.42 3.75 -12.04
CA HIS A 35 4.47 4.82 -11.71
C HIS A 35 3.45 4.35 -10.67
N VAL A 36 2.80 5.28 -9.98
CA VAL A 36 1.71 4.98 -9.04
C VAL A 36 0.64 4.10 -9.67
N ILE A 37 0.28 4.34 -10.93
CA ILE A 37 -0.72 3.53 -11.63
C ILE A 37 -0.27 2.08 -11.83
N ASP A 38 1.02 1.84 -12.05
CA ASP A 38 1.56 0.48 -12.21
C ASP A 38 1.46 -0.28 -10.88
N TRP A 39 1.87 0.36 -9.77
CA TRP A 39 1.75 -0.23 -8.43
C TRP A 39 0.30 -0.55 -8.07
N ALA A 40 -0.63 0.35 -8.37
CA ALA A 40 -2.04 0.11 -8.13
C ALA A 40 -2.56 -1.09 -8.95
N LEU A 41 -2.26 -1.14 -10.24
CA LEU A 41 -2.76 -2.19 -11.14
C LEU A 41 -2.07 -3.55 -10.96
N ASP A 42 -0.87 -3.61 -10.37
CA ASP A 42 -0.27 -4.86 -9.92
C ASP A 42 -1.15 -5.62 -8.91
N SER A 43 -2.05 -4.91 -8.23
CA SER A 43 -2.96 -5.48 -7.24
C SER A 43 -4.17 -6.20 -7.84
N VAL A 44 -4.39 -6.13 -9.17
CA VAL A 44 -5.56 -6.72 -9.85
C VAL A 44 -5.12 -7.57 -11.03
N ASN A 45 -5.70 -8.76 -11.19
CA ASN A 45 -5.49 -9.57 -12.39
C ASN A 45 -6.25 -8.95 -13.57
N LEU A 46 -5.51 -8.40 -14.54
CA LEU A 46 -6.04 -7.66 -15.70
C LEU A 46 -6.34 -8.53 -16.91
N SER A 47 -6.04 -9.83 -16.88
CA SER A 47 -6.02 -10.70 -18.06
C SER A 47 -7.34 -10.75 -18.84
N ASP A 48 -8.48 -10.68 -18.14
CA ASP A 48 -9.83 -10.74 -18.72
C ASP A 48 -10.57 -9.40 -18.68
N CYS A 49 -9.85 -8.27 -18.46
CA CYS A 49 -10.46 -6.96 -18.31
C CYS A 49 -10.34 -6.09 -19.57
N ASN A 50 -11.44 -5.40 -19.91
CA ASN A 50 -11.42 -4.22 -20.77
C ASN A 50 -10.98 -3.03 -19.91
N LEU A 51 -9.82 -2.47 -20.17
CA LEU A 51 -9.31 -1.34 -19.40
C LEU A 51 -9.89 -0.03 -19.94
N ILE A 52 -10.58 0.72 -19.08
CA ILE A 52 -11.22 1.99 -19.41
C ILE A 52 -10.67 3.06 -18.46
N PHE A 53 -9.78 3.92 -18.97
CA PHE A 53 -9.18 5.00 -18.20
C PHE A 53 -9.94 6.32 -18.42
N MET A 54 -10.28 6.98 -17.33
CA MET A 54 -10.84 8.32 -17.36
C MET A 54 -9.77 9.33 -16.95
N VAL A 55 -9.31 10.13 -17.88
CA VAL A 55 -8.19 11.06 -17.69
C VAL A 55 -8.63 12.51 -17.90
N ARG A 56 -7.96 13.47 -17.27
CA ARG A 56 -8.21 14.88 -17.51
C ARG A 56 -7.65 15.31 -18.86
N VAL A 57 -8.37 16.19 -19.54
CA VAL A 57 -7.95 16.79 -20.83
C VAL A 57 -6.60 17.51 -20.70
N ASP A 58 -6.38 18.27 -19.63
CA ASP A 58 -5.11 18.96 -19.38
C ASP A 58 -3.95 18.00 -19.10
N HIS A 59 -4.20 16.82 -18.50
CA HIS A 59 -3.18 15.78 -18.35
C HIS A 59 -2.79 15.16 -19.71
N VAL A 60 -3.73 15.08 -20.66
CA VAL A 60 -3.42 14.63 -22.02
C VAL A 60 -2.52 15.64 -22.74
N TYR A 61 -2.88 16.93 -22.70
CA TYR A 61 -2.13 17.98 -23.39
C TYR A 61 -0.74 18.22 -22.80
N ASN A 62 -0.64 18.28 -21.47
CA ASN A 62 0.60 18.67 -20.81
C ASN A 62 1.56 17.50 -20.58
N PHE A 63 1.04 16.26 -20.44
CA PHE A 63 1.83 15.10 -20.00
C PHE A 63 1.70 13.89 -20.94
N SER A 64 0.88 13.95 -22.00
CA SER A 64 0.63 12.83 -22.92
C SER A 64 0.24 11.53 -22.19
N ILE A 65 -0.55 11.65 -21.11
CA ILE A 65 -0.92 10.49 -20.26
C ILE A 65 -1.61 9.40 -21.06
N ASP A 66 -2.39 9.75 -22.09
CA ASP A 66 -3.06 8.81 -22.99
C ASP A 66 -2.05 7.93 -23.75
N LYS A 67 -0.97 8.52 -24.26
CA LYS A 67 0.10 7.78 -24.95
C LYS A 67 0.87 6.89 -23.98
N ILE A 68 1.19 7.38 -22.78
CA ILE A 68 1.90 6.61 -21.75
C ILE A 68 1.06 5.40 -21.34
N LEU A 69 -0.24 5.56 -21.10
CA LEU A 69 -1.13 4.46 -20.73
C LEU A 69 -1.24 3.42 -21.86
N LYS A 70 -1.36 3.85 -23.12
CA LYS A 70 -1.38 2.95 -24.27
C LYS A 70 -0.06 2.16 -24.40
N GLN A 71 1.07 2.83 -24.25
CA GLN A 71 2.38 2.18 -24.28
C GLN A 71 2.53 1.11 -23.18
N LYS A 72 1.94 1.34 -21.99
CA LYS A 72 2.01 0.43 -20.85
C LYS A 72 1.03 -0.74 -20.91
N PHE A 73 -0.21 -0.47 -21.28
CA PHE A 73 -1.32 -1.41 -21.15
C PHE A 73 -1.87 -1.89 -22.50
N GLY A 74 -1.29 -1.43 -23.62
CA GLY A 74 -1.67 -1.83 -24.97
C GLY A 74 -2.56 -0.82 -25.67
N GLU A 75 -2.63 -0.93 -27.00
CA GLU A 75 -3.43 -0.01 -27.85
C GLU A 75 -4.95 -0.21 -27.70
N ASP A 76 -5.37 -1.40 -27.23
CA ASP A 76 -6.79 -1.79 -27.10
C ASP A 76 -7.49 -1.16 -25.89
N ILE A 77 -6.79 -0.38 -25.06
CA ILE A 77 -7.41 0.30 -23.93
C ILE A 77 -8.29 1.47 -24.38
N THR A 78 -9.37 1.69 -23.65
CA THR A 78 -10.25 2.85 -23.85
C THR A 78 -9.76 4.05 -23.00
N ILE A 79 -9.66 5.23 -23.61
CA ILE A 79 -9.31 6.47 -22.90
C ILE A 79 -10.45 7.49 -23.05
N ILE A 80 -11.09 7.83 -21.92
CA ILE A 80 -12.16 8.83 -21.84
C ILE A 80 -11.55 10.13 -21.32
N LYS A 81 -11.65 11.21 -22.09
CA LYS A 81 -11.08 12.52 -21.76
C LYS A 81 -12.10 13.38 -21.04
N ILE A 82 -11.83 13.76 -19.79
CA ILE A 82 -12.72 14.52 -18.92
C ILE A 82 -12.29 16.00 -18.91
N ALA A 83 -13.16 16.86 -19.42
CA ALA A 83 -12.91 18.31 -19.47
C ALA A 83 -13.43 19.06 -18.22
N LYS A 84 -14.45 18.53 -17.55
CA LYS A 84 -15.11 19.18 -16.41
C LYS A 84 -14.75 18.50 -15.08
N VAL A 85 -14.64 19.30 -14.04
CA VAL A 85 -14.59 18.80 -12.66
C VAL A 85 -15.99 18.36 -12.27
N THR A 86 -16.13 17.13 -11.80
CA THR A 86 -17.37 16.55 -11.30
C THR A 86 -17.50 16.71 -9.79
N ARG A 87 -18.67 16.43 -9.25
CA ARG A 87 -18.97 16.49 -7.81
C ARG A 87 -18.60 15.21 -7.04
N GLY A 88 -17.75 14.37 -7.61
CA GLY A 88 -17.26 13.14 -6.95
C GLY A 88 -17.03 11.99 -7.92
N ALA A 89 -16.48 10.90 -7.37
CA ALA A 89 -16.08 9.72 -8.14
C ALA A 89 -17.26 9.06 -8.87
N LEU A 90 -18.42 8.96 -8.22
CA LEU A 90 -19.62 8.39 -8.83
C LEU A 90 -20.04 9.15 -10.08
N GLU A 91 -20.17 10.50 -9.98
CA GLU A 91 -20.54 11.33 -11.12
C GLU A 91 -19.49 11.24 -12.24
N THR A 92 -18.21 11.16 -11.88
CA THR A 92 -17.15 10.94 -12.89
C THR A 92 -17.39 9.62 -13.63
N CYS A 93 -17.65 8.52 -12.94
CA CYS A 93 -17.83 7.19 -13.53
C CYS A 93 -19.04 7.14 -14.49
N THR A 94 -20.10 7.93 -14.25
CA THR A 94 -21.27 7.98 -15.17
C THR A 94 -20.94 8.59 -16.54
N LEU A 95 -19.86 9.36 -16.65
CA LEU A 95 -19.39 9.88 -17.94
C LEU A 95 -18.81 8.79 -18.86
N ALA A 96 -18.61 7.60 -18.34
CA ALA A 96 -18.22 6.42 -19.13
C ALA A 96 -19.43 5.65 -19.70
N ARG A 97 -20.66 6.17 -19.59
CA ARG A 97 -21.90 5.50 -19.97
C ARG A 97 -21.83 4.76 -21.30
N ASP A 98 -21.39 5.42 -22.37
CA ASP A 98 -21.33 4.87 -23.72
C ASP A 98 -20.45 3.61 -23.83
N TYR A 99 -19.58 3.37 -22.85
CA TYR A 99 -18.64 2.25 -22.82
C TYR A 99 -19.04 1.14 -21.85
N ILE A 100 -19.82 1.48 -20.83
CA ILE A 100 -20.18 0.56 -19.73
C ILE A 100 -21.68 0.18 -19.70
N ASP A 101 -22.55 0.80 -20.52
CA ASP A 101 -23.97 0.46 -20.60
C ASP A 101 -24.20 -0.86 -21.33
N ASN A 102 -23.76 -1.93 -20.69
CA ASN A 102 -23.83 -3.30 -21.22
C ASN A 102 -23.99 -4.30 -20.07
N ASP A 103 -24.10 -5.58 -20.41
CA ASP A 103 -24.34 -6.67 -19.45
C ASP A 103 -23.04 -7.27 -18.89
N LEU A 104 -21.86 -6.76 -19.27
CA LEU A 104 -20.61 -7.19 -18.67
C LEU A 104 -20.50 -6.70 -17.24
N PRO A 105 -19.98 -7.51 -16.32
CA PRO A 105 -19.63 -7.08 -14.97
C PRO A 105 -18.70 -5.87 -15.02
N LEU A 106 -18.97 -4.89 -14.15
CA LEU A 106 -18.19 -3.66 -14.03
C LEU A 106 -17.40 -3.67 -12.72
N ILE A 107 -16.11 -3.46 -12.83
CA ILE A 107 -15.25 -3.14 -11.70
C ILE A 107 -14.83 -1.68 -11.81
N ILE A 108 -15.10 -0.89 -10.78
CA ILE A 108 -14.57 0.46 -10.65
C ILE A 108 -13.43 0.40 -9.63
N TYR A 109 -12.24 0.80 -10.03
CA TYR A 109 -11.10 0.84 -9.15
C TYR A 109 -10.48 2.23 -9.12
N THR A 110 -10.46 2.84 -7.93
CA THR A 110 -9.76 4.12 -7.69
C THR A 110 -8.29 3.83 -7.39
N PRO A 111 -7.35 4.00 -8.35
CA PRO A 111 -6.01 3.46 -8.25
C PRO A 111 -5.09 4.37 -7.41
N ASP A 112 -5.44 4.56 -6.16
CA ASP A 112 -4.66 5.30 -5.17
C ASP A 112 -4.25 4.44 -3.98
N VAL A 113 -4.29 3.13 -4.17
CA VAL A 113 -3.85 2.11 -3.23
C VAL A 113 -3.08 1.01 -3.94
N HIS A 114 -2.22 0.33 -3.21
CA HIS A 114 -1.58 -0.93 -3.58
C HIS A 114 -1.93 -1.97 -2.51
N PHE A 115 -2.40 -3.14 -2.91
CA PHE A 115 -2.82 -4.18 -1.98
C PHE A 115 -2.39 -5.58 -2.45
N GLY A 116 -2.41 -6.54 -1.54
CA GLY A 116 -2.07 -7.93 -1.83
C GLY A 116 -2.68 -8.91 -0.82
N PRO A 117 -2.85 -10.16 -1.23
CA PRO A 117 -2.47 -10.75 -2.52
C PRO A 117 -3.22 -10.14 -3.72
N GLN A 118 -2.73 -10.41 -4.94
CA GLN A 118 -3.38 -9.90 -6.17
C GLN A 118 -4.83 -10.40 -6.25
N PHE A 119 -5.75 -9.49 -6.45
CA PHE A 119 -7.17 -9.79 -6.60
C PHE A 119 -7.48 -10.33 -8.00
N ASP A 120 -8.12 -11.49 -8.07
CA ASP A 120 -8.67 -12.02 -9.33
C ASP A 120 -10.18 -11.77 -9.37
N PRO A 121 -10.70 -11.02 -10.37
CA PRO A 121 -12.15 -10.84 -10.53
C PRO A 121 -12.96 -12.13 -10.58
N LYS A 122 -12.36 -13.24 -10.99
CA LYS A 122 -13.01 -14.55 -11.00
C LYS A 122 -13.29 -15.14 -9.61
N SER A 123 -12.72 -14.57 -8.57
CA SER A 123 -13.01 -14.98 -7.18
C SER A 123 -14.35 -14.46 -6.67
N ILE A 124 -14.96 -13.50 -7.38
CA ILE A 124 -16.31 -13.01 -7.04
C ILE A 124 -17.33 -14.10 -7.38
N SER A 125 -18.25 -14.36 -6.45
CA SER A 125 -19.31 -15.35 -6.67
C SER A 125 -20.25 -14.95 -7.81
N ASP A 126 -20.59 -15.89 -8.70
CA ASP A 126 -21.47 -15.65 -9.86
C ASP A 126 -22.87 -15.17 -9.49
N ASP A 127 -23.31 -15.43 -8.25
CA ASP A 127 -24.62 -15.03 -7.74
C ASP A 127 -24.59 -13.68 -6.99
N ALA A 128 -23.42 -12.99 -6.95
CA ALA A 128 -23.31 -11.70 -6.33
C ALA A 128 -23.66 -10.57 -7.32
N ASP A 129 -24.65 -9.75 -6.97
CA ASP A 129 -24.99 -8.52 -7.71
C ASP A 129 -23.96 -7.42 -7.53
N GLY A 130 -23.20 -7.45 -6.43
CA GLY A 130 -22.11 -6.53 -6.14
C GLY A 130 -21.08 -7.13 -5.19
N PHE A 131 -19.85 -6.58 -5.23
CA PHE A 131 -18.79 -7.01 -4.34
C PHE A 131 -17.94 -5.81 -3.90
N LEU A 132 -17.48 -5.84 -2.65
CA LEU A 132 -16.60 -4.85 -2.04
C LEU A 132 -15.33 -5.53 -1.51
N LEU A 133 -14.17 -5.05 -1.94
CA LEU A 133 -12.91 -5.47 -1.34
C LEU A 133 -12.61 -4.54 -0.15
N THR A 134 -12.34 -5.14 1.02
CA THR A 134 -12.08 -4.41 2.27
C THR A 134 -10.69 -4.67 2.82
N PHE A 135 -10.29 -3.87 3.77
CA PHE A 135 -9.10 -4.05 4.59
C PHE A 135 -9.35 -3.57 6.02
N THR A 136 -8.52 -4.00 6.96
CA THR A 136 -8.71 -3.61 8.35
C THR A 136 -8.19 -2.21 8.64
N ALA A 137 -9.08 -1.28 9.00
CA ALA A 137 -8.75 0.11 9.38
C ALA A 137 -9.61 0.61 10.55
N ASN A 138 -9.28 1.81 11.04
CA ASN A 138 -10.00 2.48 12.12
C ASN A 138 -9.94 4.03 12.00
N SER A 139 -9.75 4.55 10.79
CA SER A 139 -9.71 5.98 10.49
C SER A 139 -10.94 6.40 9.69
N ALA A 140 -11.57 7.51 10.03
CA ALA A 140 -12.71 8.07 9.30
C ALA A 140 -12.35 8.66 7.92
N ASP A 141 -11.18 8.31 7.37
CA ASP A 141 -10.77 8.71 6.02
C ASP A 141 -11.34 7.79 4.92
N HIS A 142 -11.90 6.65 5.30
CA HIS A 142 -12.40 5.61 4.40
C HIS A 142 -13.92 5.45 4.46
N SER A 143 -14.49 4.79 3.46
CA SER A 143 -15.80 4.16 3.60
C SER A 143 -15.66 2.80 4.29
N TYR A 144 -16.71 2.36 4.98
CA TYR A 144 -16.75 1.12 5.75
C TYR A 144 -17.92 0.27 5.35
N SER A 145 -17.73 -1.04 5.35
CA SER A 145 -18.76 -2.05 5.12
C SER A 145 -19.03 -2.84 6.39
N ASP A 146 -20.29 -3.06 6.73
CA ASP A 146 -20.70 -3.98 7.80
C ASP A 146 -21.17 -5.30 7.19
N TYR A 147 -20.44 -6.39 7.48
CA TYR A 147 -20.78 -7.75 7.04
C TYR A 147 -20.29 -8.78 8.05
N GLY A 148 -20.96 -9.94 8.07
CA GLY A 148 -20.62 -11.05 8.96
C GLY A 148 -19.64 -12.04 8.35
N GLU A 149 -19.46 -13.19 9.02
CA GLU A 149 -18.61 -14.31 8.56
C GLU A 149 -19.11 -14.90 7.23
N ASP A 150 -20.39 -14.72 6.90
CA ASP A 150 -21.01 -15.10 5.64
C ASP A 150 -20.59 -14.23 4.45
N GLY A 151 -19.85 -13.15 4.70
CA GLY A 151 -19.42 -12.19 3.69
C GLY A 151 -20.54 -11.35 3.09
N ILE A 152 -21.79 -11.40 3.63
CA ILE A 152 -22.92 -10.62 3.12
C ILE A 152 -22.95 -9.22 3.73
N VAL A 153 -22.88 -8.21 2.86
CA VAL A 153 -22.87 -6.79 3.27
C VAL A 153 -24.28 -6.34 3.65
N LYS A 154 -24.39 -5.74 4.82
CA LYS A 154 -25.65 -5.24 5.39
C LYS A 154 -25.77 -3.72 5.32
N ASN A 155 -24.65 -3.03 5.41
CA ASN A 155 -24.60 -1.58 5.38
C ASN A 155 -23.24 -1.07 4.91
N VAL A 156 -23.21 0.08 4.23
CA VAL A 156 -21.99 0.75 3.78
C VAL A 156 -22.08 2.23 4.13
N VAL A 157 -21.09 2.77 4.86
CA VAL A 157 -21.07 4.17 5.27
C VAL A 157 -19.78 4.85 4.84
N GLU A 158 -19.89 6.07 4.34
CA GLU A 158 -18.74 6.88 3.90
C GLU A 158 -18.24 7.77 5.03
N LYS A 159 -16.93 7.71 5.30
CA LYS A 159 -16.22 8.57 6.28
C LYS A 159 -16.75 8.49 7.72
N GLU A 160 -17.22 7.33 8.09
CA GLU A 160 -17.65 6.99 9.43
C GLU A 160 -17.26 5.55 9.75
N VAL A 161 -16.65 5.32 10.91
CA VAL A 161 -16.16 3.99 11.33
C VAL A 161 -17.30 3.22 11.96
N ILE A 162 -17.95 2.34 11.19
CA ILE A 162 -19.05 1.47 11.66
C ILE A 162 -18.60 0.03 11.92
N SER A 163 -17.43 -0.33 11.44
CA SER A 163 -16.83 -1.66 11.53
C SER A 163 -15.30 -1.57 11.52
N LYS A 164 -14.61 -2.69 11.35
CA LYS A 164 -13.16 -2.74 11.07
C LYS A 164 -12.88 -2.85 9.58
N GLU A 165 -13.89 -2.97 8.74
CA GLU A 165 -13.82 -3.35 7.34
C GLU A 165 -13.94 -2.10 6.45
N ALA A 166 -12.82 -1.41 6.24
CA ALA A 166 -12.72 -0.27 5.36
C ALA A 166 -12.63 -0.70 3.89
N ASN A 167 -13.32 -0.02 2.98
CA ASN A 167 -13.28 -0.34 1.57
C ASN A 167 -11.94 0.11 0.94
N VAL A 168 -11.37 -0.75 0.09
CA VAL A 168 -10.09 -0.51 -0.61
C VAL A 168 -10.24 0.53 -1.73
N GLY A 169 -11.47 0.74 -2.22
CA GLY A 169 -11.71 1.56 -3.42
C GLY A 169 -11.84 0.71 -4.69
N LEU A 170 -12.05 -0.61 -4.54
CA LEU A 170 -12.42 -1.53 -5.60
C LEU A 170 -13.88 -1.94 -5.41
N TYR A 171 -14.73 -1.62 -6.39
CA TYR A 171 -16.17 -1.76 -6.36
C TYR A 171 -16.63 -2.59 -7.56
N HIS A 172 -17.29 -3.72 -7.33
CA HIS A 172 -17.83 -4.56 -8.40
C HIS A 172 -19.36 -4.46 -8.46
N PHE A 173 -19.88 -4.44 -9.67
CA PHE A 173 -21.30 -4.50 -10.00
C PHE A 173 -21.53 -5.62 -11.02
N GLY A 174 -22.59 -6.41 -10.87
CA GLY A 174 -22.91 -7.51 -11.75
C GLY A 174 -23.06 -7.13 -13.23
N SER A 175 -23.33 -5.85 -13.53
CA SER A 175 -23.23 -5.29 -14.87
C SER A 175 -23.03 -3.77 -14.84
N GLY A 176 -22.52 -3.22 -15.95
CA GLY A 176 -22.46 -1.76 -16.13
C GLY A 176 -23.84 -1.12 -16.13
N LYS A 177 -24.86 -1.78 -16.69
CA LYS A 177 -26.28 -1.32 -16.62
C LYS A 177 -26.77 -1.21 -15.18
N LEU A 178 -26.43 -2.20 -14.33
CA LEU A 178 -26.81 -2.19 -12.92
C LEU A 178 -26.18 -1.00 -12.19
N PHE A 179 -24.89 -0.74 -12.39
CA PHE A 179 -24.21 0.44 -11.86
C PHE A 179 -24.93 1.72 -12.28
N LEU A 180 -25.19 1.90 -13.58
CA LEU A 180 -25.80 3.12 -14.12
C LEU A 180 -27.21 3.38 -13.58
N LYS A 181 -28.02 2.33 -13.39
CA LYS A 181 -29.35 2.42 -12.76
C LYS A 181 -29.28 3.09 -11.39
N TYR A 182 -28.41 2.60 -10.51
CA TYR A 182 -28.31 3.12 -9.14
C TYR A 182 -27.51 4.45 -9.07
N ALA A 183 -26.53 4.64 -9.95
CA ALA A 183 -25.85 5.92 -10.06
C ALA A 183 -26.80 7.06 -10.47
N ASP A 184 -27.70 6.79 -11.41
CA ASP A 184 -28.75 7.76 -11.81
C ASP A 184 -29.71 8.06 -10.64
N GLU A 185 -30.08 7.07 -9.84
CA GLU A 185 -30.91 7.27 -8.64
C GLU A 185 -30.23 8.18 -7.63
N VAL A 186 -28.96 7.90 -7.30
CA VAL A 186 -28.15 8.73 -6.38
C VAL A 186 -28.02 10.17 -6.88
N ILE A 187 -27.76 10.37 -8.17
CA ILE A 187 -27.55 11.71 -8.75
C ILE A 187 -28.88 12.47 -8.80
N LYS A 188 -29.97 11.84 -9.26
CA LYS A 188 -31.32 12.44 -9.31
C LYS A 188 -31.84 12.78 -7.92
N GLY A 189 -31.58 11.91 -6.94
CA GLY A 189 -31.92 12.12 -5.54
C GLY A 189 -31.03 13.13 -4.82
N ASN A 190 -29.97 13.62 -5.47
CA ASN A 190 -28.93 14.50 -4.91
C ASN A 190 -28.37 13.96 -3.57
N MET A 191 -28.11 12.64 -3.51
CA MET A 191 -27.65 11.94 -2.30
C MET A 191 -26.16 12.15 -2.06
N LEU A 192 -25.79 13.35 -1.62
CA LEU A 192 -24.41 13.75 -1.35
C LEU A 192 -23.99 13.34 0.08
N VAL A 193 -22.73 12.89 0.21
CA VAL A 193 -22.04 12.79 1.50
C VAL A 193 -20.91 13.82 1.50
N LYS A 194 -20.88 14.70 2.52
CA LYS A 194 -19.88 15.81 2.61
C LYS A 194 -19.72 16.59 1.30
N ASN A 195 -20.82 16.87 0.61
CA ASN A 195 -20.89 17.59 -0.68
C ASN A 195 -20.30 16.86 -1.88
N GLU A 196 -20.07 15.55 -1.80
CA GLU A 196 -19.55 14.75 -2.90
C GLU A 196 -20.42 13.52 -3.18
N PHE A 197 -20.42 13.04 -4.42
CA PHE A 197 -21.01 11.77 -4.82
C PHE A 197 -19.99 10.64 -4.72
N TYR A 198 -20.09 9.86 -3.65
CA TYR A 198 -19.28 8.67 -3.43
C TYR A 198 -19.91 7.42 -4.02
N ILE A 199 -19.09 6.42 -4.38
CA ILE A 199 -19.58 5.15 -4.94
C ILE A 199 -20.08 4.22 -3.84
N ALA A 200 -19.37 4.11 -2.73
CA ALA A 200 -19.65 3.14 -1.68
C ALA A 200 -21.07 3.22 -1.10
N PRO A 201 -21.63 4.38 -0.73
CA PRO A 201 -22.97 4.45 -0.15
C PRO A 201 -24.09 4.00 -1.11
N MET A 202 -23.84 3.97 -2.43
CA MET A 202 -24.81 3.51 -3.42
C MET A 202 -25.20 2.04 -3.22
N TYR A 203 -24.33 1.22 -2.66
CA TYR A 203 -24.64 -0.18 -2.35
C TYR A 203 -25.82 -0.35 -1.39
N ASN A 204 -26.10 0.64 -0.53
CA ASN A 204 -27.27 0.59 0.36
C ASN A 204 -28.59 0.63 -0.42
N LEU A 205 -28.64 1.27 -1.59
CA LEU A 205 -29.84 1.23 -2.46
C LEU A 205 -30.01 -0.16 -3.07
N MET A 206 -28.91 -0.80 -3.47
CA MET A 206 -28.90 -2.18 -3.98
C MET A 206 -29.36 -3.16 -2.89
N ILE A 207 -28.84 -3.04 -1.66
CA ILE A 207 -29.24 -3.86 -0.50
C ILE A 207 -30.74 -3.64 -0.17
N ARG A 208 -31.21 -2.39 -0.17
CA ARG A 208 -32.63 -2.05 0.02
C ARG A 208 -33.54 -2.78 -0.98
N ASP A 209 -33.09 -2.88 -2.23
CA ASP A 209 -33.84 -3.53 -3.30
C ASP A 209 -33.66 -5.07 -3.32
N GLY A 210 -33.02 -5.65 -2.30
CA GLY A 210 -32.86 -7.09 -2.10
C GLY A 210 -31.73 -7.73 -2.90
N LEU A 211 -30.82 -6.93 -3.48
CA LEU A 211 -29.66 -7.45 -4.20
C LEU A 211 -28.59 -7.99 -3.26
N LYS A 212 -27.91 -9.04 -3.70
CA LYS A 212 -26.85 -9.72 -2.93
C LYS A 212 -25.52 -9.01 -3.10
N ILE A 213 -25.08 -8.33 -2.05
CA ILE A 213 -23.77 -7.68 -2.00
C ILE A 213 -22.85 -8.51 -1.11
N THR A 214 -21.69 -8.89 -1.62
CA THR A 214 -20.68 -9.64 -0.88
C THR A 214 -19.43 -8.82 -0.63
N ALA A 215 -18.60 -9.22 0.34
CA ALA A 215 -17.32 -8.61 0.62
C ALA A 215 -16.27 -9.65 1.00
N ALA A 216 -15.00 -9.28 0.79
CA ALA A 216 -13.86 -10.02 1.30
C ALA A 216 -12.78 -9.06 1.76
N ASN A 217 -11.98 -9.48 2.75
CA ASN A 217 -10.87 -8.68 3.28
C ASN A 217 -9.56 -9.01 2.56
N THR A 218 -8.74 -7.99 2.29
CA THR A 218 -7.36 -8.17 1.83
C THR A 218 -6.38 -7.99 2.98
N GLU A 219 -5.33 -8.83 3.02
CA GLU A 219 -4.38 -8.86 4.13
C GLU A 219 -3.45 -7.63 4.18
N LYS A 220 -3.05 -7.13 3.01
CA LYS A 220 -2.07 -6.05 2.88
C LYS A 220 -2.65 -4.91 2.08
N MET A 221 -2.49 -3.69 2.57
CA MET A 221 -2.97 -2.51 1.88
C MET A 221 -2.11 -1.28 2.18
N HIS A 222 -1.67 -0.61 1.12
CA HIS A 222 -0.86 0.58 1.17
C HIS A 222 -1.56 1.71 0.45
N VAL A 223 -1.90 2.78 1.19
CA VAL A 223 -2.53 3.97 0.60
C VAL A 223 -1.46 4.82 -0.08
N LEU A 224 -1.75 5.26 -1.31
CA LEU A 224 -0.92 6.14 -2.13
C LEU A 224 -1.63 7.48 -2.37
N GLY A 225 -2.64 7.80 -1.56
CA GLY A 225 -3.58 8.90 -1.75
C GLY A 225 -3.05 10.29 -1.40
N THR A 226 -2.01 10.37 -0.57
CA THR A 226 -1.37 11.64 -0.17
C THR A 226 0.14 11.58 -0.34
N PRO A 227 0.85 12.73 -0.46
CA PRO A 227 2.32 12.75 -0.56
C PRO A 227 3.00 11.98 0.57
N HIS A 228 2.58 12.18 1.82
CA HIS A 228 3.15 11.49 2.96
C HIS A 228 2.97 9.96 2.89
N GLN A 229 1.78 9.47 2.52
CA GLN A 229 1.52 8.04 2.35
C GLN A 229 2.35 7.45 1.21
N PHE A 230 2.48 8.18 0.11
CA PHE A 230 3.30 7.80 -1.02
C PHE A 230 4.79 7.76 -0.66
N GLU A 231 5.32 8.78 0.01
CA GLU A 231 6.72 8.83 0.47
C GLU A 231 7.02 7.69 1.45
N PHE A 232 6.09 7.41 2.38
CA PHE A 232 6.20 6.26 3.27
C PHE A 232 6.25 4.94 2.49
N PHE A 233 5.39 4.78 1.49
CA PHE A 233 5.40 3.58 0.64
C PHE A 233 6.75 3.40 -0.08
N VAL A 234 7.29 4.47 -0.66
CA VAL A 234 8.61 4.44 -1.32
C VAL A 234 9.72 4.11 -0.33
N ASP A 235 9.75 4.79 0.81
CA ASP A 235 10.85 4.67 1.77
C ASP A 235 10.83 3.35 2.57
N LYS A 236 9.65 2.85 2.89
CA LYS A 236 9.50 1.77 3.85
C LYS A 236 8.99 0.46 3.24
N VAL A 237 8.19 0.54 2.18
CA VAL A 237 7.61 -0.66 1.56
C VAL A 237 8.40 -1.12 0.36
N ILE A 238 8.81 -0.21 -0.52
CA ILE A 238 9.61 -0.53 -1.70
C ILE A 238 11.06 -0.84 -1.32
N ASN A 239 11.66 -0.08 -0.39
CA ASN A 239 13.00 -0.31 0.12
C ASN A 239 13.00 -1.45 1.16
N ARG A 240 12.88 -2.69 0.66
CA ARG A 240 12.85 -3.90 1.49
C ARG A 240 14.22 -4.20 2.10
N PHE A 241 14.25 -5.02 3.16
CA PHE A 241 15.48 -5.58 3.70
C PHE A 241 16.29 -6.26 2.59
N GLY A 242 17.58 -5.93 2.49
CA GLY A 242 18.47 -6.47 1.45
C GLY A 242 18.31 -5.87 0.04
N SER A 243 17.40 -4.90 -0.18
CA SER A 243 17.25 -4.22 -1.49
C SER A 243 18.47 -3.37 -1.88
N SER A 244 19.30 -3.00 -0.89
CA SER A 244 20.63 -2.39 -1.05
C SER A 244 21.52 -2.87 0.11
N ALA A 245 22.69 -2.25 0.32
CA ALA A 245 23.57 -2.61 1.41
C ALA A 245 22.89 -2.54 2.80
N ILE A 246 23.37 -3.35 3.73
CA ILE A 246 22.99 -3.36 5.15
C ILE A 246 24.14 -2.77 5.97
N ALA A 247 23.86 -1.79 6.83
CA ALA A 247 24.85 -1.29 7.79
C ALA A 247 24.90 -2.19 9.02
N LEU A 248 26.12 -2.56 9.46
CA LEU A 248 26.34 -3.35 10.66
C LEU A 248 27.16 -2.56 11.67
N ALA A 249 26.74 -2.65 12.94
CA ALA A 249 27.51 -2.12 14.06
C ALA A 249 27.42 -3.04 15.29
N SER A 250 28.38 -2.91 16.20
CA SER A 250 28.29 -3.50 17.53
C SER A 250 29.08 -2.71 18.56
N ASP A 251 28.76 -2.92 19.86
CA ASP A 251 29.73 -2.72 20.93
C ASP A 251 30.66 -3.93 21.05
N HIS A 252 31.54 -3.89 22.03
CA HIS A 252 32.45 -5.01 22.35
C HIS A 252 31.72 -6.32 22.65
N SER A 253 30.54 -6.26 23.29
CA SER A 253 29.74 -7.45 23.63
C SER A 253 29.08 -8.08 22.41
N GLY A 254 28.84 -7.30 21.35
CA GLY A 254 28.24 -7.74 20.08
C GLY A 254 29.27 -8.06 18.98
N TYR A 255 30.57 -7.87 19.23
CA TYR A 255 31.61 -7.99 18.21
C TYR A 255 31.65 -9.35 17.50
N GLU A 256 31.59 -10.43 18.26
CA GLU A 256 31.64 -11.81 17.74
C GLU A 256 30.42 -12.10 16.84
N ILE A 257 29.20 -11.85 17.35
CA ILE A 257 27.98 -12.11 16.58
C ILE A 257 27.85 -11.20 15.36
N LYS A 258 28.35 -9.95 15.40
CA LYS A 258 28.44 -9.08 14.22
C LYS A 258 29.31 -9.70 13.12
N ASN A 259 30.46 -10.27 13.47
CA ASN A 259 31.33 -10.94 12.49
C ASN A 259 30.69 -12.21 11.90
N ILE A 260 29.90 -12.94 12.69
CA ILE A 260 29.08 -14.05 12.20
C ILE A 260 28.00 -13.51 11.24
N ALA A 261 27.30 -12.45 11.61
CA ALA A 261 26.27 -11.81 10.80
C ALA A 261 26.81 -11.34 9.44
N LYS A 262 28.02 -10.80 9.39
CA LYS A 262 28.70 -10.44 8.12
C LYS A 262 28.78 -11.64 7.18
N LYS A 263 29.24 -12.78 7.66
CA LYS A 263 29.36 -14.00 6.84
C LYS A 263 28.00 -14.47 6.34
N VAL A 264 26.98 -14.55 7.22
CA VAL A 264 25.61 -14.95 6.85
C VAL A 264 25.03 -14.05 5.77
N LEU A 265 25.17 -12.73 5.88
CA LEU A 265 24.67 -11.78 4.89
C LEU A 265 25.45 -11.88 3.57
N GLN A 266 26.77 -12.03 3.61
CA GLN A 266 27.61 -12.21 2.43
C GLN A 266 27.27 -13.50 1.66
N GLU A 267 27.02 -14.61 2.36
CA GLU A 267 26.59 -15.90 1.78
C GLU A 267 25.24 -15.76 1.04
N LYS A 268 24.38 -14.82 1.48
CA LYS A 268 23.12 -14.48 0.82
C LYS A 268 23.25 -13.39 -0.25
N GLY A 269 24.48 -12.97 -0.58
CA GLY A 269 24.76 -11.96 -1.62
C GLY A 269 24.39 -10.53 -1.24
N ILE A 270 24.17 -10.24 0.05
CA ILE A 270 23.77 -8.92 0.53
C ILE A 270 25.03 -8.06 0.80
N PRO A 271 25.18 -6.90 0.14
CA PRO A 271 26.27 -5.98 0.41
C PRO A 271 26.23 -5.42 1.83
N ILE A 272 27.39 -5.18 2.44
CA ILE A 272 27.52 -4.76 3.84
C ILE A 272 28.38 -3.53 3.96
N ILE A 273 27.97 -2.59 4.82
CA ILE A 273 28.81 -1.50 5.34
C ILE A 273 28.99 -1.74 6.85
N ASP A 274 30.18 -2.19 7.23
CA ASP A 274 30.52 -2.40 8.66
C ASP A 274 31.13 -1.12 9.22
N VAL A 275 30.48 -0.53 10.21
CA VAL A 275 30.95 0.72 10.86
C VAL A 275 31.61 0.50 12.22
N GLY A 276 31.87 -0.76 12.61
CA GLY A 276 32.59 -1.11 13.85
C GLY A 276 31.62 -1.70 14.92
N THR A 277 32.09 -1.97 16.18
CA THR A 277 33.53 -1.94 16.52
C THR A 277 34.31 -3.02 15.77
N TYR A 278 35.62 -2.83 15.65
CA TYR A 278 36.52 -3.81 15.00
C TYR A 278 37.34 -4.61 16.00
N THR A 279 37.07 -4.45 17.30
CA THR A 279 37.77 -5.14 18.39
C THR A 279 36.78 -5.50 19.51
N ASP A 280 37.20 -6.41 20.39
CA ASP A 280 36.48 -6.80 21.60
C ASP A 280 36.76 -5.87 22.82
N LYS A 281 37.53 -4.80 22.60
CA LYS A 281 37.81 -3.80 23.67
C LYS A 281 36.57 -3.01 24.02
N ALA A 282 36.39 -2.73 25.31
CA ALA A 282 35.27 -1.96 25.82
C ALA A 282 35.01 -0.66 25.04
N CYS A 283 33.79 -0.47 24.59
CA CYS A 283 33.32 0.70 23.85
C CYS A 283 31.81 0.86 24.00
N ASP A 284 31.30 2.04 23.64
CA ASP A 284 29.88 2.38 23.77
C ASP A 284 29.10 2.08 22.49
N TYR A 285 28.00 1.35 22.62
CA TYR A 285 27.11 1.02 21.49
C TYR A 285 26.55 2.28 20.81
N ALA A 286 26.30 3.36 21.56
CA ALA A 286 25.69 4.57 21.05
C ALA A 286 26.48 5.23 19.92
N ASP A 287 27.82 5.20 20.01
CA ASP A 287 28.70 5.78 18.99
C ASP A 287 28.56 5.10 17.64
N TYR A 288 28.42 3.78 17.64
CA TYR A 288 28.27 2.96 16.43
C TYR A 288 26.85 2.96 15.89
N VAL A 289 25.83 2.93 16.76
CA VAL A 289 24.42 3.04 16.37
C VAL A 289 24.16 4.37 15.64
N THR A 290 24.76 5.47 16.09
CA THR A 290 24.64 6.77 15.42
C THR A 290 25.18 6.73 13.99
N GLN A 291 26.25 6.01 13.71
CA GLN A 291 26.78 5.85 12.36
C GLN A 291 25.83 5.05 11.48
N VAL A 292 25.29 3.92 11.98
CA VAL A 292 24.30 3.11 11.26
C VAL A 292 23.07 3.93 10.90
N THR A 293 22.50 4.64 11.87
CA THR A 293 21.30 5.44 11.66
C THR A 293 21.51 6.60 10.70
N SER A 294 22.72 7.18 10.68
CA SER A 294 23.13 8.17 9.68
C SER A 294 23.14 7.62 8.26
N LEU A 295 23.65 6.40 8.06
CA LEU A 295 23.67 5.73 6.74
C LEU A 295 22.24 5.43 6.26
N ILE A 296 21.34 5.00 7.15
CA ILE A 296 19.93 4.78 6.82
C ILE A 296 19.27 6.09 6.38
N ASN A 297 19.44 7.17 7.14
CA ASN A 297 18.82 8.46 6.86
C ASN A 297 19.34 9.11 5.57
N ARG A 298 20.61 8.86 5.20
CA ARG A 298 21.17 9.29 3.91
C ARG A 298 20.77 8.38 2.75
N ARG A 299 20.10 7.26 3.02
CA ARG A 299 19.73 6.24 2.03
C ARG A 299 20.92 5.53 1.38
N ASP A 300 22.07 5.53 2.05
CA ASP A 300 23.26 4.79 1.61
C ASP A 300 23.06 3.27 1.79
N VAL A 301 22.19 2.89 2.72
CA VAL A 301 21.79 1.50 3.01
C VAL A 301 20.27 1.38 3.13
N SER A 302 19.74 0.19 2.86
CA SER A 302 18.30 -0.09 3.05
C SER A 302 17.94 -0.20 4.54
N HIS A 303 18.77 -0.91 5.31
CA HIS A 303 18.53 -1.21 6.72
C HIS A 303 19.84 -1.20 7.52
N GLY A 304 19.69 -1.17 8.85
CA GLY A 304 20.80 -1.32 9.77
C GLY A 304 20.57 -2.42 10.80
N ILE A 305 21.66 -3.07 11.24
CA ILE A 305 21.64 -4.03 12.35
C ILE A 305 22.71 -3.64 13.35
N SER A 306 22.33 -3.49 14.61
CA SER A 306 23.26 -3.19 15.69
C SER A 306 23.21 -4.28 16.77
N PHE A 307 24.37 -4.73 17.19
CA PHE A 307 24.54 -5.79 18.17
C PHE A 307 25.09 -5.23 19.47
N CYS A 308 24.40 -5.48 20.59
CA CYS A 308 24.92 -5.27 21.94
C CYS A 308 24.45 -6.40 22.85
N ARG A 309 24.92 -6.46 24.09
CA ARG A 309 24.67 -7.62 24.96
C ARG A 309 23.20 -8.02 25.09
N SER A 310 22.32 -7.03 25.39
CA SER A 310 20.86 -7.25 25.56
C SER A 310 20.01 -6.76 24.40
N GLY A 311 20.59 -6.07 23.42
CA GLY A 311 19.87 -5.36 22.36
C GLY A 311 19.17 -4.07 22.80
N GLN A 312 18.89 -3.90 24.09
CA GLN A 312 18.07 -2.81 24.62
C GLN A 312 18.70 -1.42 24.36
N GLY A 313 19.98 -1.26 24.70
CA GLY A 313 20.68 0.00 24.55
C GLY A 313 20.75 0.43 23.08
N ALA A 314 21.09 -0.49 22.17
CA ALA A 314 21.13 -0.22 20.74
C ALA A 314 19.72 0.14 20.19
N ASN A 315 18.68 -0.55 20.66
CA ASN A 315 17.29 -0.25 20.29
C ASN A 315 16.85 1.15 20.74
N ILE A 316 17.14 1.53 21.98
CA ILE A 316 16.83 2.86 22.52
C ILE A 316 17.58 3.94 21.74
N ALA A 317 18.88 3.76 21.53
CA ALA A 317 19.71 4.74 20.83
C ALA A 317 19.21 4.99 19.40
N ALA A 318 18.89 3.93 18.67
CA ALA A 318 18.38 4.03 17.31
C ALA A 318 17.02 4.75 17.25
N ASN A 319 16.08 4.42 18.15
CA ASN A 319 14.74 5.06 18.18
C ASN A 319 14.77 6.54 18.65
N LYS A 320 15.90 7.05 19.12
CA LYS A 320 16.05 8.51 19.41
C LYS A 320 16.38 9.32 18.15
N VAL A 321 16.71 8.65 17.04
CA VAL A 321 17.05 9.33 15.79
C VAL A 321 15.79 9.43 14.91
N LYS A 322 15.43 10.65 14.52
CA LYS A 322 14.27 10.87 13.63
C LYS A 322 14.42 10.08 12.33
N GLY A 323 13.33 9.46 11.87
CA GLY A 323 13.29 8.63 10.65
C GLY A 323 13.73 7.18 10.87
N ILE A 324 14.18 6.82 12.07
CA ILE A 324 14.53 5.44 12.43
C ILE A 324 13.39 4.80 13.23
N ILE A 325 13.02 3.61 12.81
CA ILE A 325 12.13 2.72 13.55
C ILE A 325 12.94 1.47 13.84
N SER A 326 13.36 1.31 15.09
CA SER A 326 14.17 0.19 15.53
C SER A 326 13.34 -0.86 16.25
N GLY A 327 13.46 -2.12 15.84
CA GLY A 327 12.89 -3.28 16.49
C GLY A 327 13.95 -4.10 17.22
N LEU A 328 13.61 -4.60 18.41
CA LEU A 328 14.43 -5.62 19.10
C LEU A 328 14.09 -6.98 18.48
N ALA A 329 15.08 -7.63 17.84
CA ALA A 329 14.91 -8.90 17.16
C ALA A 329 15.86 -9.96 17.73
N PHE A 330 15.32 -11.06 18.22
CA PHE A 330 16.09 -12.15 18.85
C PHE A 330 15.60 -13.57 18.50
N ASP A 331 14.55 -13.67 17.69
CA ASP A 331 14.01 -14.89 17.10
C ASP A 331 13.21 -14.57 15.81
N GLU A 332 12.74 -15.60 15.14
CA GLU A 332 11.99 -15.49 13.89
C GLU A 332 10.69 -14.69 14.06
N TYR A 333 9.99 -14.88 15.17
CA TYR A 333 8.75 -14.15 15.45
C TYR A 333 8.99 -12.64 15.60
N THR A 334 9.93 -12.25 16.45
CA THR A 334 10.26 -10.82 16.64
C THR A 334 10.86 -10.21 15.40
N ALA A 335 11.62 -10.96 14.59
CA ALA A 335 12.14 -10.54 13.31
C ALA A 335 11.01 -10.27 12.29
N GLU A 336 10.04 -11.17 12.17
CA GLU A 336 8.87 -11.00 11.28
C GLU A 336 8.08 -9.76 11.65
N TYR A 337 7.66 -9.65 12.90
CA TYR A 337 6.76 -8.59 13.34
C TYR A 337 7.42 -7.21 13.41
N ALA A 338 8.74 -7.15 13.52
CA ALA A 338 9.48 -5.91 13.36
C ALA A 338 9.27 -5.28 11.98
N ILE A 339 9.22 -6.09 10.91
CA ILE A 339 8.90 -5.60 9.56
C ILE A 339 7.39 -5.55 9.35
N LYS A 340 6.70 -6.67 9.55
CA LYS A 340 5.30 -6.89 9.17
C LYS A 340 4.35 -5.84 9.77
N HIS A 341 4.53 -5.52 11.06
CA HIS A 341 3.65 -4.58 11.76
C HIS A 341 4.28 -3.19 11.99
N ASN A 342 5.61 -3.12 12.12
CA ASN A 342 6.28 -1.90 12.55
C ASN A 342 7.16 -1.27 11.47
N CYS A 343 7.32 -1.92 10.33
CA CYS A 343 8.12 -1.41 9.21
C CYS A 343 9.51 -0.92 9.64
N CYS A 344 10.17 -1.68 10.53
CA CYS A 344 11.47 -1.30 11.08
C CYS A 344 12.53 -1.22 9.97
N ASN A 345 13.32 -0.16 10.00
CA ASN A 345 14.48 0.02 9.14
C ASN A 345 15.81 -0.17 9.91
N HIS A 346 15.73 -0.49 11.20
CA HIS A 346 16.85 -0.85 12.05
C HIS A 346 16.47 -2.01 12.98
N PHE A 347 17.41 -2.92 13.21
CA PHE A 347 17.24 -4.07 14.10
C PHE A 347 18.32 -4.06 15.18
N ALA A 348 17.91 -4.07 16.43
CA ALA A 348 18.79 -4.28 17.56
C ALA A 348 18.77 -5.77 17.92
N VAL A 349 19.93 -6.42 17.83
CA VAL A 349 20.08 -7.87 18.05
C VAL A 349 20.87 -8.13 19.32
N PRO A 350 20.31 -8.86 20.31
CA PRO A 350 20.98 -9.17 21.55
C PRO A 350 21.98 -10.31 21.36
N SER A 351 23.28 -10.03 21.50
CA SER A 351 24.36 -11.00 21.35
C SER A 351 24.29 -12.18 22.33
N LYS A 352 23.64 -11.96 23.48
CA LYS A 352 23.48 -13.01 24.51
C LYS A 352 22.51 -14.13 24.09
N TYR A 353 21.57 -13.85 23.19
CA TYR A 353 20.44 -14.75 22.90
C TYR A 353 20.39 -15.22 21.44
N VAL A 354 21.25 -14.70 20.57
CA VAL A 354 21.26 -15.00 19.14
C VAL A 354 22.60 -15.61 18.75
N ASP A 355 22.57 -16.84 18.26
CA ASP A 355 23.68 -17.55 17.64
C ASP A 355 23.62 -17.46 16.09
N GLN A 356 24.56 -18.09 15.40
CA GLN A 356 24.62 -18.10 13.94
C GLN A 356 23.36 -18.70 13.31
N ALA A 357 22.90 -19.85 13.82
CA ALA A 357 21.76 -20.56 13.24
C ALA A 357 20.48 -19.74 13.36
N LYS A 358 20.25 -19.16 14.54
CA LYS A 358 19.11 -18.28 14.79
C LYS A 358 19.19 -17.01 13.95
N PHE A 359 20.35 -16.36 13.83
CA PHE A 359 20.54 -15.19 13.01
C PHE A 359 20.27 -15.48 11.52
N SER A 360 20.71 -16.64 11.00
CA SER A 360 20.44 -17.04 9.62
C SER A 360 18.95 -17.16 9.34
N ARG A 361 18.18 -17.78 10.24
CA ARG A 361 16.72 -17.88 10.09
C ARG A 361 16.02 -16.52 10.18
N MET A 362 16.48 -15.64 11.08
CA MET A 362 15.97 -14.26 11.15
C MET A 362 16.20 -13.50 9.85
N VAL A 363 17.36 -13.66 9.22
CA VAL A 363 17.66 -13.02 7.90
C VAL A 363 16.72 -13.54 6.81
N GLU A 364 16.43 -14.85 6.78
CA GLU A 364 15.46 -15.43 5.85
C GLU A 364 14.08 -14.81 6.03
N VAL A 365 13.62 -14.72 7.27
CA VAL A 365 12.35 -14.05 7.60
C VAL A 365 12.35 -12.60 7.15
N TRP A 366 13.42 -11.82 7.39
CA TRP A 366 13.49 -10.43 6.95
C TRP A 366 13.45 -10.26 5.44
N LEU A 367 14.05 -11.19 4.67
CA LEU A 367 14.03 -11.15 3.21
C LEU A 367 12.64 -11.40 2.64
N ASP A 368 11.87 -12.29 3.28
CA ASP A 368 10.55 -12.71 2.81
C ASP A 368 9.41 -11.83 3.34
N THR A 369 9.64 -11.10 4.46
CA THR A 369 8.59 -10.31 5.09
C THR A 369 8.41 -8.95 4.42
N THR A 370 7.16 -8.54 4.27
CA THR A 370 6.77 -7.20 3.82
C THR A 370 5.87 -6.55 4.87
N PHE A 371 5.84 -5.22 4.89
CA PHE A 371 4.94 -4.46 5.77
C PHE A 371 3.48 -4.63 5.35
N ASP A 372 2.59 -4.90 6.30
CA ASP A 372 1.15 -5.12 6.04
C ASP A 372 0.39 -3.83 5.69
N GLY A 373 0.88 -2.66 6.09
CA GLY A 373 0.16 -1.39 5.87
C GLY A 373 -1.11 -1.27 6.72
N GLY A 374 -2.19 -0.77 6.13
CA GLY A 374 -3.51 -0.67 6.78
C GLY A 374 -3.47 0.01 8.16
N ARG A 375 -4.05 -0.63 9.16
CA ARG A 375 -4.05 -0.14 10.56
C ARG A 375 -2.66 0.10 11.14
N HIS A 376 -1.65 -0.62 10.67
CA HIS A 376 -0.28 -0.49 11.16
C HIS A 376 0.35 0.81 10.67
N PHE A 377 0.06 1.23 9.43
CA PHE A 377 0.44 2.55 8.92
C PHE A 377 -0.10 3.68 9.82
N THR A 378 -1.39 3.63 10.18
CA THR A 378 -2.00 4.65 11.05
C THR A 378 -1.32 4.75 12.41
N ARG A 379 -0.84 3.63 12.97
CA ARG A 379 -0.09 3.60 14.23
C ARG A 379 1.29 4.23 14.09
N LEU A 380 2.02 3.85 13.03
CA LEU A 380 3.36 4.37 12.75
C LEU A 380 3.34 5.87 12.48
N HIS A 381 2.32 6.36 11.74
CA HIS A 381 2.16 7.78 11.46
C HIS A 381 2.05 8.65 12.72
N LYS A 382 1.60 8.09 13.84
CA LYS A 382 1.55 8.81 15.14
C LYS A 382 2.91 8.86 15.85
N LEU A 383 3.90 8.11 15.38
CA LEU A 383 5.25 8.02 15.95
C LEU A 383 6.29 8.82 15.15
N LEU A 384 6.01 9.07 13.87
CA LEU A 384 6.86 9.80 12.91
C LEU A 384 6.48 11.29 12.87
#